data_1d7e87b8e72f63186acb1fd253a6edab
#
_entry.id   1d7e87b8e72f63186acb1fd253a6edab
#
_cell.length_a   1.000
_cell.length_b   1.000
_cell.length_c   1.000
_cell.angle_alpha   90.00
_cell.angle_beta   90.00
_cell.angle_gamma   90.00
#
_symmetry.space_group_name_H-M   'P 1'
#
loop_
_entity.id
_entity.type
_entity.pdbx_description
1 polymer ?
#
loop_
_entity_poly.entity_id
_entity_poly.type
_entity_poly.pdbx_seq_one_letter_code
_entity_poly.pdbx_strand_id
1 'polypeptide(L)'
;MAVRKFKPVTPGQRHKVIGTFEEITASVPEKSLVFGKRATGGRNNTGKMTVRYIGGGHKRKYRLIDFKREKDGVPAVVKTIEYDPNRSARIALLFYADGEKRYIIAPNGLEVGATLMSGADAAPEVGNALPLANIPVGTVIHNIELRPGQGALLVRSAGNFAQLTSREGSYCVIKLPSGETRQVLSACKATVGSVGNSDHALEQSGKAGRSRWLGRRPHNR
;
A
#
# COMPACT_ATOMS: atom_id res chain seq x y z
N MET A 1 4.60 -5.87 -19.04
CA MET A 1 3.73 -4.75 -18.61
C MET A 1 2.40 -5.33 -18.16
N ALA A 2 2.04 -5.10 -16.90
CA ALA A 2 0.80 -5.63 -16.33
C ALA A 2 -0.43 -4.76 -16.65
N VAL A 3 -0.50 -4.14 -17.84
CA VAL A 3 -1.63 -3.32 -18.29
C VAL A 3 -2.16 -3.76 -19.64
N ARG A 4 -3.50 -3.73 -19.78
CA ARG A 4 -4.24 -4.09 -20.98
C ARG A 4 -4.94 -2.87 -21.57
N LYS A 5 -4.70 -2.59 -22.85
CA LYS A 5 -5.47 -1.63 -23.66
C LYS A 5 -6.65 -2.33 -24.33
N PHE A 6 -7.74 -1.61 -24.53
CA PHE A 6 -8.93 -2.12 -25.21
C PHE A 6 -8.99 -1.63 -26.65
N LYS A 7 -9.63 -2.41 -27.54
CA LYS A 7 -9.97 -1.97 -28.89
C LYS A 7 -10.96 -0.80 -28.79
N PRO A 8 -10.87 0.23 -29.65
CA PRO A 8 -11.71 1.43 -29.58
C PRO A 8 -13.11 1.19 -30.20
N VAL A 9 -13.81 0.15 -29.75
CA VAL A 9 -15.13 -0.23 -30.26
C VAL A 9 -16.23 0.72 -29.77
N THR A 10 -16.05 1.28 -28.56
CA THR A 10 -16.99 2.25 -27.97
C THR A 10 -16.24 3.47 -27.43
N PRO A 11 -16.92 4.65 -27.29
CA PRO A 11 -16.27 5.83 -26.73
C PRO A 11 -15.61 5.59 -25.37
N GLY A 12 -16.24 4.76 -24.51
CA GLY A 12 -15.71 4.45 -23.17
C GLY A 12 -14.52 3.49 -23.16
N GLN A 13 -14.28 2.74 -24.25
CA GLN A 13 -13.14 1.82 -24.37
C GLN A 13 -11.94 2.44 -25.09
N ARG A 14 -12.16 3.49 -25.89
CA ARG A 14 -11.12 4.13 -26.71
C ARG A 14 -9.84 4.47 -25.95
N HIS A 15 -9.96 5.00 -24.75
CA HIS A 15 -8.84 5.44 -23.91
C HIS A 15 -8.71 4.62 -22.62
N LYS A 16 -9.38 3.47 -22.54
CA LYS A 16 -9.37 2.64 -21.34
C LYS A 16 -8.13 1.77 -21.29
N VAL A 17 -7.39 1.88 -20.17
CA VAL A 17 -6.27 1.02 -19.81
C VAL A 17 -6.51 0.49 -18.40
N ILE A 18 -6.40 -0.80 -18.20
CA ILE A 18 -6.57 -1.45 -16.89
C ILE A 18 -5.39 -2.36 -16.58
N GLY A 19 -5.13 -2.60 -15.30
CA GLY A 19 -4.21 -3.63 -14.86
C GLY A 19 -4.72 -5.04 -15.23
N THR A 20 -3.82 -5.97 -15.52
CA THR A 20 -4.14 -7.37 -15.87
C THR A 20 -4.41 -8.23 -14.63
N PHE A 21 -4.01 -7.78 -13.44
CA PHE A 21 -4.18 -8.49 -12.17
C PHE A 21 -3.49 -9.86 -12.09
N GLU A 22 -2.45 -10.09 -12.89
CA GLU A 22 -1.72 -11.36 -12.94
C GLU A 22 -1.05 -11.73 -11.61
N GLU A 23 -0.68 -10.73 -10.80
CA GLU A 23 -0.06 -10.89 -9.48
C GLU A 23 -1.03 -11.44 -8.42
N ILE A 24 -2.34 -11.39 -8.67
CA ILE A 24 -3.35 -11.73 -7.67
C ILE A 24 -3.57 -13.23 -7.64
N THR A 25 -3.36 -13.84 -6.47
CA THR A 25 -3.49 -15.27 -6.27
C THR A 25 -4.80 -15.68 -5.59
N ALA A 26 -5.49 -14.74 -4.92
CA ALA A 26 -6.78 -14.99 -4.28
C ALA A 26 -7.75 -13.82 -4.45
N SER A 27 -9.02 -14.14 -4.67
CA SER A 27 -10.13 -13.18 -4.85
C SER A 27 -10.95 -12.95 -3.58
N VAL A 28 -10.92 -13.90 -2.64
CA VAL A 28 -11.69 -13.84 -1.39
C VAL A 28 -10.78 -13.44 -0.24
N PRO A 29 -11.07 -12.32 0.45
CA PRO A 29 -10.25 -11.89 1.57
C PRO A 29 -10.51 -12.70 2.84
N GLU A 30 -9.53 -12.74 3.74
CA GLU A 30 -9.64 -13.35 5.06
C GLU A 30 -10.72 -12.64 5.89
N LYS A 31 -11.77 -13.37 6.30
CA LYS A 31 -12.97 -12.80 6.95
C LYS A 31 -12.67 -12.11 8.27
N SER A 32 -11.75 -12.65 9.07
CA SER A 32 -11.35 -12.11 10.38
C SER A 32 -10.69 -10.73 10.28
N LEU A 33 -10.07 -10.42 9.14
CA LEU A 33 -9.32 -9.18 8.90
C LEU A 33 -10.10 -8.15 8.06
N VAL A 34 -11.41 -8.37 7.87
CA VAL A 34 -12.23 -7.50 7.01
C VAL A 34 -13.46 -7.01 7.74
N PHE A 35 -13.73 -5.71 7.64
CA PHE A 35 -14.95 -5.11 8.17
C PHE A 35 -15.64 -4.18 7.16
N GLY A 36 -16.94 -3.99 7.37
CA GLY A 36 -17.74 -3.07 6.56
C GLY A 36 -17.42 -1.62 6.88
N LYS A 37 -17.13 -0.81 5.86
CA LYS A 37 -16.94 0.62 6.02
C LYS A 37 -18.13 1.38 5.42
N ARG A 38 -18.80 2.22 6.21
CA ARG A 38 -19.83 3.14 5.72
C ARG A 38 -19.19 4.26 4.90
N ALA A 39 -19.78 4.58 3.76
CA ALA A 39 -19.42 5.75 2.99
C ALA A 39 -19.99 7.01 3.64
N THR A 40 -19.13 7.97 3.98
CA THR A 40 -19.55 9.23 4.64
C THR A 40 -20.08 10.28 3.67
N GLY A 41 -19.87 10.09 2.36
CA GLY A 41 -20.25 11.07 1.35
C GLY A 41 -19.52 12.42 1.49
N GLY A 42 -18.33 12.41 2.10
CA GLY A 42 -17.54 13.62 2.35
C GLY A 42 -18.03 14.45 3.56
N ARG A 43 -18.87 13.86 4.43
CA ARG A 43 -19.34 14.50 5.67
C ARG A 43 -18.46 14.11 6.85
N ASN A 44 -18.28 15.06 7.77
CA ASN A 44 -17.61 14.83 9.05
C ASN A 44 -18.57 14.18 10.08
N ASN A 45 -18.10 14.04 11.33
CA ASN A 45 -18.89 13.51 12.44
C ASN A 45 -20.12 14.37 12.79
N THR A 46 -20.11 15.68 12.51
CA THR A 46 -21.24 16.61 12.71
C THR A 46 -22.18 16.69 11.50
N GLY A 47 -21.96 15.90 10.45
CA GLY A 47 -22.79 15.88 9.24
C GLY A 47 -22.48 16.98 8.22
N LYS A 48 -21.53 17.88 8.52
CA LYS A 48 -21.12 18.95 7.59
C LYS A 48 -20.22 18.42 6.48
N MET A 49 -20.41 18.93 5.26
CA MET A 49 -19.56 18.56 4.13
C MET A 49 -18.16 19.17 4.29
N THR A 50 -17.14 18.34 4.48
CA THR A 50 -15.74 18.75 4.57
C THR A 50 -14.94 18.42 3.30
N VAL A 51 -15.40 17.43 2.54
CA VAL A 51 -14.81 17.06 1.25
C VAL A 51 -15.91 17.06 0.19
N ARG A 52 -15.77 17.95 -0.79
CA ARG A 52 -16.70 18.05 -1.92
C ARG A 52 -16.48 16.95 -2.95
N TYR A 53 -17.45 16.71 -3.83
CA TYR A 53 -17.42 15.74 -4.94
C TYR A 53 -17.30 14.27 -4.53
N ILE A 54 -17.62 13.90 -3.31
CA ILE A 54 -17.57 12.52 -2.83
C ILE A 54 -18.99 12.02 -2.56
N GLY A 55 -19.28 10.79 -3.01
CA GLY A 55 -20.53 10.08 -2.74
C GLY A 55 -20.90 9.08 -3.82
N GLY A 56 -21.83 8.19 -3.50
CA GLY A 56 -22.46 7.27 -4.45
C GLY A 56 -21.54 6.22 -5.07
N GLY A 57 -20.38 5.96 -4.53
CA GLY A 57 -19.48 4.91 -5.01
C GLY A 57 -19.93 3.50 -4.60
N HIS A 58 -19.34 2.47 -5.24
CA HIS A 58 -19.56 1.07 -4.87
C HIS A 58 -19.17 0.83 -3.41
N LYS A 59 -19.97 0.04 -2.67
CA LYS A 59 -19.71 -0.34 -1.28
C LYS A 59 -18.38 -1.12 -1.20
N ARG A 60 -17.52 -0.74 -0.26
CA ARG A 60 -16.20 -1.35 -0.09
C ARG A 60 -16.07 -1.95 1.29
N LYS A 61 -15.46 -3.13 1.36
CA LYS A 61 -14.96 -3.71 2.61
C LYS A 61 -13.56 -3.18 2.87
N TYR A 62 -13.24 -2.87 4.12
CA TYR A 62 -11.90 -2.42 4.53
C TYR A 62 -11.11 -3.61 5.06
N ARG A 63 -9.83 -3.71 4.70
CA ARG A 63 -8.89 -4.71 5.21
C ARG A 63 -8.03 -4.08 6.29
N LEU A 64 -7.89 -4.78 7.41
CA LEU A 64 -6.94 -4.40 8.45
C LEU A 64 -5.53 -4.69 7.95
N ILE A 65 -4.74 -3.63 7.79
CA ILE A 65 -3.34 -3.74 7.37
C ILE A 65 -2.45 -3.50 8.57
N ASP A 66 -1.49 -4.37 8.76
CA ASP A 66 -0.46 -4.21 9.78
C ASP A 66 0.59 -3.19 9.29
N PHE A 67 0.38 -1.93 9.69
CA PHE A 67 1.33 -0.85 9.44
C PHE A 67 2.43 -0.75 10.49
N LYS A 68 2.28 -1.41 11.64
CA LYS A 68 3.24 -1.34 12.73
C LYS A 68 4.35 -2.38 12.61
N ARG A 69 4.02 -3.55 12.05
CA ARG A 69 4.96 -4.67 11.96
C ARG A 69 5.65 -4.95 13.30
N GLU A 70 4.86 -4.98 14.37
CA GLU A 70 5.35 -5.08 15.75
C GLU A 70 5.72 -6.50 16.21
N LYS A 71 5.44 -7.52 15.40
CA LYS A 71 5.85 -8.91 15.68
C LYS A 71 7.31 -9.12 15.30
N ASP A 72 8.21 -8.68 16.17
CA ASP A 72 9.63 -8.81 15.94
C ASP A 72 10.12 -10.26 16.19
N GLY A 73 11.03 -10.75 15.37
CA GLY A 73 11.66 -12.07 15.50
C GLY A 73 10.78 -13.26 15.09
N VAL A 74 9.49 -13.05 14.76
CA VAL A 74 8.59 -14.14 14.37
C VAL A 74 8.51 -14.23 12.84
N PRO A 75 8.93 -15.35 12.21
CA PRO A 75 8.84 -15.50 10.77
C PRO A 75 7.38 -15.67 10.33
N ALA A 76 7.05 -15.11 9.18
CA ALA A 76 5.74 -15.21 8.56
C ALA A 76 5.88 -15.62 7.09
N VAL A 77 5.01 -16.51 6.63
CA VAL A 77 4.98 -16.96 5.24
C VAL A 77 3.90 -16.22 4.46
N VAL A 78 4.23 -15.73 3.28
CA VAL A 78 3.28 -15.12 2.35
C VAL A 78 2.36 -16.20 1.80
N LYS A 79 1.07 -16.13 2.12
CA LYS A 79 0.08 -17.12 1.69
C LYS A 79 -0.61 -16.73 0.40
N THR A 80 -1.03 -15.47 0.29
CA THR A 80 -1.74 -14.95 -0.89
C THR A 80 -1.37 -13.49 -1.16
N ILE A 81 -1.48 -13.07 -2.42
CA ILE A 81 -1.45 -11.67 -2.85
C ILE A 81 -2.85 -11.32 -3.32
N GLU A 82 -3.41 -10.22 -2.82
CA GLU A 82 -4.81 -9.86 -2.99
C GLU A 82 -5.01 -8.42 -3.46
N TYR A 83 -6.16 -8.17 -4.07
CA TYR A 83 -6.65 -6.85 -4.44
C TYR A 83 -7.35 -6.17 -3.25
N ASP A 84 -7.00 -4.91 -2.96
CA ASP A 84 -7.74 -4.07 -2.01
C ASP A 84 -8.37 -2.87 -2.73
N PRO A 85 -9.70 -2.71 -2.70
CA PRO A 85 -10.39 -1.59 -3.34
C PRO A 85 -10.15 -0.24 -2.65
N ASN A 86 -9.50 -0.21 -1.48
CA ASN A 86 -9.27 1.01 -0.70
C ASN A 86 -7.90 1.65 -0.95
N ARG A 87 -7.02 0.96 -1.68
CA ARG A 87 -5.67 1.44 -1.99
C ARG A 87 -5.23 1.05 -3.39
N SER A 88 -4.22 1.72 -3.90
CA SER A 88 -3.63 1.41 -5.20
C SER A 88 -2.68 0.21 -5.14
N ALA A 89 -1.99 0.01 -4.01
CA ALA A 89 -1.09 -1.11 -3.78
C ALA A 89 -1.84 -2.44 -3.61
N ARG A 90 -1.20 -3.55 -4.00
CA ARG A 90 -1.64 -4.90 -3.63
C ARG A 90 -1.35 -5.15 -2.14
N ILE A 91 -2.04 -6.10 -1.56
CA ILE A 91 -1.82 -6.55 -0.18
C ILE A 91 -1.43 -8.02 -0.17
N ALA A 92 -0.61 -8.42 0.79
CA ALA A 92 -0.22 -9.81 1.00
C ALA A 92 -0.74 -10.29 2.35
N LEU A 93 -1.29 -11.49 2.37
CA LEU A 93 -1.72 -12.18 3.58
C LEU A 93 -0.54 -12.99 4.12
N LEU A 94 -0.14 -12.67 5.33
CA LEU A 94 0.91 -13.37 6.07
C LEU A 94 0.32 -14.34 7.08
N PHE A 95 0.91 -15.54 7.14
CA PHE A 95 0.68 -16.53 8.21
C PHE A 95 1.95 -16.60 9.04
N TYR A 96 1.85 -16.16 10.28
CA TYR A 96 2.93 -16.24 11.25
C TYR A 96 3.08 -17.65 11.83
N ALA A 97 4.28 -17.97 12.31
CA ALA A 97 4.57 -19.27 12.91
C ALA A 97 3.71 -19.61 14.15
N ASP A 98 3.20 -18.57 14.83
CA ASP A 98 2.27 -18.69 15.97
C ASP A 98 0.79 -18.81 15.56
N GLY A 99 0.49 -18.92 14.28
CA GLY A 99 -0.87 -19.06 13.73
C GLY A 99 -1.62 -17.76 13.50
N GLU A 100 -1.08 -16.58 13.90
CA GLU A 100 -1.72 -15.31 13.62
C GLU A 100 -1.64 -14.96 12.13
N LYS A 101 -2.70 -14.34 11.62
CA LYS A 101 -2.77 -13.85 10.24
C LYS A 101 -2.77 -12.33 10.23
N ARG A 102 -2.00 -11.72 9.33
CA ARG A 102 -2.00 -10.27 9.11
C ARG A 102 -1.89 -9.92 7.64
N TYR A 103 -2.51 -8.82 7.24
CA TYR A 103 -2.26 -8.21 5.94
C TYR A 103 -1.14 -7.20 6.01
N ILE A 104 -0.30 -7.18 4.99
CA ILE A 104 0.71 -6.15 4.75
C ILE A 104 0.53 -5.54 3.35
N ILE A 105 1.14 -4.38 3.10
CA ILE A 105 1.31 -3.89 1.72
C ILE A 105 2.32 -4.79 1.03
N ALA A 106 1.96 -5.34 -0.13
CA ALA A 106 2.85 -6.20 -0.90
C ALA A 106 3.98 -5.36 -1.55
N PRO A 107 5.25 -5.65 -1.25
CA PRO A 107 6.36 -5.06 -1.97
C PRO A 107 6.43 -5.60 -3.40
N ASN A 108 7.14 -4.89 -4.26
CA ASN A 108 7.38 -5.31 -5.64
C ASN A 108 8.27 -6.57 -5.67
N GLY A 109 7.92 -7.54 -6.49
CA GLY A 109 8.66 -8.79 -6.61
C GLY A 109 8.40 -9.79 -5.47
N LEU A 110 7.40 -9.55 -4.61
CA LEU A 110 7.03 -10.51 -3.57
C LEU A 110 6.32 -11.72 -4.18
N GLU A 111 6.76 -12.92 -3.81
CA GLU A 111 6.17 -14.18 -4.25
C GLU A 111 5.43 -14.89 -3.12
N VAL A 112 4.45 -15.73 -3.49
CA VAL A 112 3.76 -16.61 -2.54
C VAL A 112 4.74 -17.70 -2.07
N GLY A 113 4.76 -17.95 -0.76
CA GLY A 113 5.71 -18.86 -0.13
C GLY A 113 6.97 -18.18 0.43
N ALA A 114 7.24 -16.91 0.07
CA ALA A 114 8.35 -16.18 0.65
C ALA A 114 8.17 -16.02 2.17
N THR A 115 9.27 -16.14 2.90
CA THR A 115 9.31 -15.92 4.35
C THR A 115 9.74 -14.49 4.65
N LEU A 116 8.96 -13.78 5.45
CA LEU A 116 9.23 -12.40 5.86
C LEU A 116 9.40 -12.33 7.37
N MET A 117 10.24 -11.42 7.82
CA MET A 117 10.49 -11.17 9.23
C MET A 117 10.47 -9.67 9.53
N SER A 118 10.19 -9.35 10.78
CA SER A 118 10.28 -7.97 11.31
C SER A 118 11.23 -7.94 12.50
N GLY A 119 11.86 -6.80 12.75
CA GLY A 119 12.74 -6.60 13.90
C GLY A 119 14.15 -6.19 13.53
N ALA A 120 14.96 -5.95 14.56
CA ALA A 120 16.33 -5.50 14.40
C ALA A 120 17.25 -6.58 13.79
N ASP A 121 16.95 -7.85 14.06
CA ASP A 121 17.74 -9.01 13.62
C ASP A 121 17.31 -9.54 12.25
N ALA A 122 16.29 -8.93 11.63
CA ALA A 122 15.85 -9.33 10.30
C ALA A 122 16.89 -8.97 9.24
N ALA A 123 17.09 -9.83 8.24
CA ALA A 123 17.94 -9.51 7.10
C ALA A 123 17.33 -8.34 6.29
N PRO A 124 18.16 -7.44 5.70
CA PRO A 124 17.68 -6.31 4.89
C PRO A 124 17.22 -6.76 3.49
N GLU A 125 16.30 -7.72 3.44
CA GLU A 125 15.70 -8.28 2.23
C GLU A 125 14.34 -7.67 1.94
N VAL A 126 13.89 -7.78 0.67
CA VAL A 126 12.62 -7.21 0.21
C VAL A 126 11.45 -7.78 1.03
N GLY A 127 10.66 -6.88 1.62
CA GLY A 127 9.48 -7.23 2.43
C GLY A 127 9.73 -7.32 3.93
N ASN A 128 10.98 -7.42 4.37
CA ASN A 128 11.34 -7.39 5.78
C ASN A 128 11.23 -5.95 6.33
N ALA A 129 10.79 -5.84 7.58
CA ALA A 129 10.61 -4.56 8.26
C ALA A 129 11.65 -4.41 9.37
N LEU A 130 12.48 -3.38 9.27
CA LEU A 130 13.59 -3.13 10.19
C LEU A 130 13.56 -1.69 10.70
N PRO A 131 14.18 -1.42 11.87
CA PRO A 131 14.57 -0.06 12.24
C PRO A 131 15.51 0.54 11.18
N LEU A 132 15.36 1.84 10.89
CA LEU A 132 16.22 2.54 9.91
C LEU A 132 17.72 2.45 10.27
N ALA A 133 18.03 2.31 11.56
CA ALA A 133 19.39 2.08 12.03
C ALA A 133 20.04 0.82 11.42
N ASN A 134 19.26 -0.22 11.13
CA ASN A 134 19.75 -1.53 10.69
C ASN A 134 19.67 -1.71 9.17
N ILE A 135 19.09 -0.75 8.46
CA ILE A 135 18.98 -0.79 6.99
C ILE A 135 20.23 -0.17 6.37
N PRO A 136 20.92 -0.80 5.42
CA PRO A 136 22.07 -0.20 4.74
C PRO A 136 21.73 1.11 4.03
N VAL A 137 22.64 2.08 4.08
CA VAL A 137 22.51 3.34 3.34
C VAL A 137 22.47 3.06 1.83
N GLY A 138 21.65 3.81 1.09
CA GLY A 138 21.41 3.59 -0.33
C GLY A 138 20.24 2.66 -0.63
N THR A 139 19.73 1.92 0.37
CA THR A 139 18.63 0.97 0.19
C THR A 139 17.31 1.68 -0.15
N VAL A 140 16.55 1.06 -1.05
CA VAL A 140 15.18 1.44 -1.38
C VAL A 140 14.24 0.91 -0.30
N ILE A 141 13.39 1.78 0.23
CA ILE A 141 12.48 1.47 1.34
C ILE A 141 11.08 2.03 1.09
N HIS A 142 10.09 1.45 1.76
CA HIS A 142 8.69 1.91 1.77
C HIS A 142 8.06 1.69 3.14
N ASN A 143 6.79 2.05 3.33
CA ASN A 143 6.09 1.91 4.62
C ASN A 143 6.90 2.48 5.79
N ILE A 144 7.25 3.76 5.71
CA ILE A 144 8.15 4.40 6.67
C ILE A 144 7.35 5.04 7.80
N GLU A 145 7.77 4.83 9.03
CA GLU A 145 7.27 5.52 10.21
C GLU A 145 7.82 6.94 10.31
N LEU A 146 7.03 7.86 10.89
CA LEU A 146 7.48 9.20 11.26
C LEU A 146 7.91 9.27 12.73
N ARG A 147 7.29 8.45 13.58
CA ARG A 147 7.63 8.32 15.00
C ARG A 147 7.69 6.84 15.35
N PRO A 148 8.62 6.41 16.19
CA PRO A 148 8.74 4.99 16.55
C PRO A 148 7.41 4.44 17.11
N GLY A 149 6.98 3.29 16.60
CA GLY A 149 5.77 2.60 17.04
C GLY A 149 4.44 3.21 16.56
N GLN A 150 4.46 4.30 15.81
CA GLN A 150 3.25 4.91 15.27
C GLN A 150 2.64 4.07 14.13
N GLY A 151 3.45 3.28 13.45
CA GLY A 151 3.10 2.58 12.23
C GLY A 151 3.40 3.42 10.99
N ALA A 152 3.51 2.75 9.86
CA ALA A 152 3.88 3.35 8.58
C ALA A 152 2.91 4.44 8.12
N LEU A 153 3.42 5.61 7.78
CA LEU A 153 2.68 6.75 7.26
C LEU A 153 3.14 7.18 5.88
N LEU A 154 4.44 7.12 5.59
CA LEU A 154 5.01 7.56 4.33
C LEU A 154 5.18 6.38 3.36
N VAL A 155 5.17 6.69 2.06
CA VAL A 155 5.49 5.77 0.94
C VAL A 155 4.67 4.46 0.99
N ARG A 156 3.33 4.59 0.82
CA ARG A 156 2.39 3.45 0.87
C ARG A 156 1.64 3.19 -0.44
N SER A 157 1.73 4.11 -1.39
CA SER A 157 1.01 4.00 -2.66
C SER A 157 1.76 3.13 -3.66
N ALA A 158 1.03 2.52 -4.59
CA ALA A 158 1.56 1.64 -5.64
C ALA A 158 2.77 2.25 -6.37
N GLY A 159 3.81 1.45 -6.57
CA GLY A 159 5.02 1.82 -7.29
C GLY A 159 5.93 2.83 -6.58
N ASN A 160 5.52 3.38 -5.43
CA ASN A 160 6.32 4.36 -4.72
C ASN A 160 7.44 3.72 -3.90
N PHE A 161 8.53 4.45 -3.78
CA PHE A 161 9.67 4.12 -2.93
C PHE A 161 10.32 5.39 -2.40
N ALA A 162 11.07 5.26 -1.32
CA ALA A 162 12.01 6.26 -0.82
C ALA A 162 13.40 5.64 -0.75
N GLN A 163 14.42 6.45 -0.63
CA GLN A 163 15.80 5.99 -0.50
C GLN A 163 16.39 6.50 0.82
N LEU A 164 17.03 5.60 1.57
CA LEU A 164 17.82 5.96 2.73
C LEU A 164 19.15 6.55 2.25
N THR A 165 19.36 7.86 2.42
CA THR A 165 20.53 8.56 1.84
C THR A 165 21.69 8.68 2.80
N SER A 166 21.45 8.97 4.08
CA SER A 166 22.49 9.04 5.10
C SER A 166 21.97 8.69 6.49
N ARG A 167 22.89 8.49 7.40
CA ARG A 167 22.61 8.25 8.80
C ARG A 167 23.52 9.16 9.63
N GLU A 168 22.94 9.99 10.49
CA GLU A 168 23.61 11.01 11.26
C GLU A 168 23.18 10.91 12.73
N GLY A 169 23.99 10.24 13.54
CA GLY A 169 23.68 10.01 14.94
C GLY A 169 22.36 9.28 15.15
N SER A 170 21.42 9.88 15.84
CA SER A 170 20.09 9.34 16.11
C SER A 170 19.08 9.55 14.98
N TYR A 171 19.47 10.20 13.88
CA TYR A 171 18.61 10.49 12.73
C TYR A 171 19.09 9.81 11.45
N CYS A 172 18.14 9.50 10.60
CA CYS A 172 18.36 9.04 9.25
C CYS A 172 17.74 10.02 8.25
N VAL A 173 18.43 10.31 7.16
CA VAL A 173 17.93 11.14 6.06
C VAL A 173 17.34 10.24 4.99
N ILE A 174 16.10 10.48 4.63
CA ILE A 174 15.39 9.76 3.58
C ILE A 174 15.00 10.72 2.44
N LYS A 175 15.18 10.28 1.21
CA LYS A 175 14.71 10.99 0.00
C LYS A 175 13.37 10.41 -0.41
N LEU A 176 12.31 11.23 -0.38
CA LEU A 176 10.95 10.84 -0.72
C LEU A 176 10.70 10.86 -2.24
N PRO A 177 9.61 10.22 -2.74
CA PRO A 177 9.25 10.25 -4.17
C PRO A 177 9.00 11.66 -4.72
N SER A 178 8.63 12.62 -3.86
CA SER A 178 8.47 14.03 -4.23
C SER A 178 9.78 14.76 -4.51
N GLY A 179 10.93 14.15 -4.21
CA GLY A 179 12.26 14.79 -4.22
C GLY A 179 12.65 15.44 -2.89
N GLU A 180 11.68 15.60 -1.96
CA GLU A 180 11.95 16.17 -0.62
C GLU A 180 12.85 15.21 0.17
N THR A 181 13.80 15.76 0.91
CA THR A 181 14.59 15.04 1.90
C THR A 181 14.05 15.31 3.30
N ARG A 182 13.91 14.26 4.10
CA ARG A 182 13.42 14.33 5.47
C ARG A 182 14.35 13.63 6.45
N GLN A 183 14.50 14.21 7.61
CA GLN A 183 15.13 13.57 8.75
C GLN A 183 14.07 12.84 9.57
N VAL A 184 14.35 11.59 9.91
CA VAL A 184 13.49 10.71 10.70
C VAL A 184 14.37 10.00 11.76
N LEU A 185 13.82 9.73 12.94
CA LEU A 185 14.56 9.01 13.98
C LEU A 185 15.00 7.63 13.48
N SER A 186 16.22 7.24 13.80
CA SER A 186 16.80 5.94 13.38
C SER A 186 16.06 4.73 13.97
N ALA A 187 15.34 4.92 15.08
CA ALA A 187 14.48 3.90 15.67
C ALA A 187 13.15 3.67 14.92
N CYS A 188 12.77 4.55 13.98
CA CYS A 188 11.59 4.34 13.13
C CYS A 188 11.77 3.13 12.23
N LYS A 189 10.71 2.33 12.07
CA LYS A 189 10.71 1.17 11.19
C LYS A 189 10.40 1.57 9.75
N ALA A 190 10.97 0.83 8.82
CA ALA A 190 10.64 0.86 7.40
C ALA A 190 10.68 -0.54 6.82
N THR A 191 10.00 -0.76 5.70
CA THR A 191 10.06 -2.02 4.96
C THR A 191 10.99 -1.88 3.77
N VAL A 192 11.85 -2.86 3.54
CA VAL A 192 12.82 -2.88 2.44
C VAL A 192 12.10 -3.14 1.11
N GLY A 193 12.53 -2.47 0.05
CA GLY A 193 12.00 -2.56 -1.30
C GLY A 193 11.02 -1.44 -1.66
N SER A 194 10.48 -1.47 -2.87
CA SER A 194 9.43 -0.57 -3.35
C SER A 194 8.04 -1.19 -3.18
N VAL A 195 6.99 -0.38 -3.21
CA VAL A 195 5.61 -0.87 -3.19
C VAL A 195 5.27 -1.53 -4.53
N GLY A 196 4.59 -2.68 -4.50
CA GLY A 196 4.14 -3.40 -5.69
C GLY A 196 3.12 -2.63 -6.53
N ASN A 197 2.67 -3.26 -7.65
CA ASN A 197 1.74 -2.67 -8.62
C ASN A 197 2.26 -1.35 -9.23
N SER A 198 3.52 -1.32 -9.64
CA SER A 198 4.19 -0.14 -10.21
C SER A 198 3.48 0.43 -11.44
N ASP A 199 2.86 -0.43 -12.26
CA ASP A 199 2.15 -0.06 -13.49
C ASP A 199 0.79 0.61 -13.25
N HIS A 200 0.38 0.78 -11.98
CA HIS A 200 -0.89 1.47 -11.64
C HIS A 200 -0.96 2.91 -12.19
N ALA A 201 0.18 3.60 -12.31
CA ALA A 201 0.26 4.93 -12.90
C ALA A 201 -0.15 4.97 -14.39
N LEU A 202 -0.05 3.83 -15.08
CA LEU A 202 -0.42 3.69 -16.50
C LEU A 202 -1.92 3.45 -16.70
N GLU A 203 -2.68 3.19 -15.63
CA GLU A 203 -4.11 2.94 -15.71
C GLU A 203 -4.90 4.20 -16.10
N GLN A 204 -5.81 4.05 -17.06
CA GLN A 204 -6.69 5.12 -17.51
C GLN A 204 -8.16 4.70 -17.41
N SER A 205 -8.97 5.54 -16.78
CA SER A 205 -10.39 5.27 -16.56
C SER A 205 -11.21 5.19 -17.85
N GLY A 206 -10.84 5.94 -18.88
CA GLY A 206 -11.48 5.98 -20.18
C GLY A 206 -12.81 6.75 -20.24
N LYS A 207 -13.55 6.85 -19.13
CA LYS A 207 -14.83 7.57 -19.06
C LYS A 207 -15.14 8.14 -17.67
N ALA A 208 -15.85 9.26 -17.61
CA ALA A 208 -16.27 9.90 -16.36
C ALA A 208 -17.18 9.01 -15.49
N GLY A 209 -18.00 8.14 -16.10
CA GLY A 209 -18.84 7.19 -15.38
C GLY A 209 -18.06 6.25 -14.47
N ARG A 210 -16.83 5.85 -14.85
CA ARG A 210 -15.97 5.05 -13.97
C ARG A 210 -15.58 5.81 -12.71
N SER A 211 -15.27 7.10 -12.82
CA SER A 211 -15.00 7.95 -11.65
C SER A 211 -16.20 8.02 -10.69
N ARG A 212 -17.44 8.05 -11.23
CA ARG A 212 -18.67 8.00 -10.42
C ARG A 212 -18.80 6.66 -9.68
N TRP A 213 -18.48 5.53 -10.30
CA TRP A 213 -18.48 4.22 -9.63
C TRP A 213 -17.48 4.16 -8.47
N LEU A 214 -16.39 4.92 -8.57
CA LEU A 214 -15.38 5.03 -7.53
C LEU A 214 -15.75 6.04 -6.44
N GLY A 215 -16.91 6.73 -6.57
CA GLY A 215 -17.40 7.66 -5.56
C GLY A 215 -17.08 9.13 -5.83
N ARG A 216 -16.55 9.47 -7.00
CA ARG A 216 -16.35 10.87 -7.41
C ARG A 216 -17.59 11.36 -8.15
N ARG A 217 -18.20 12.43 -7.66
CA ARG A 217 -19.37 13.09 -8.27
C ARG A 217 -18.92 14.33 -9.05
N PRO A 218 -19.66 14.70 -10.13
CA PRO A 218 -19.40 15.96 -10.80
C PRO A 218 -19.70 17.15 -9.87
N HIS A 219 -19.04 18.25 -10.14
CA HIS A 219 -19.40 19.53 -9.52
C HIS A 219 -20.63 20.08 -10.22
N ASN A 220 -21.73 20.16 -9.49
CA ASN A 220 -22.90 20.90 -9.94
C ASN A 220 -22.86 22.28 -9.31
N ARG A 221 -23.00 23.30 -10.13
CA ARG A 221 -23.33 24.66 -9.70
C ARG A 221 -24.81 24.76 -9.44
#